data_42f1a197ce71628654192ec023c00e35
#
_entry.id   42f1a197ce71628654192ec023c00e35
#
_cell.length_a   1.000
_cell.length_b   1.000
_cell.length_c   1.000
_cell.angle_alpha   90.00
_cell.angle_beta   90.00
_cell.angle_gamma   90.00
#
_symmetry.space_group_name_H-M   'P 1'
#
loop_
_entity.id
_entity.type
_entity.pdbx_description
1 polymer ?
#
loop_
_entity_poly.entity_id
_entity_poly.type
_entity_poly.pdbx_seq_one_letter_code
_entity_poly.pdbx_strand_id
1 'polypeptide(L)'
;MELMARYEDNYFDLAIVDPPYGIGAGSKKFINRNTANKKAEAFYRDNDWDIAPSKEYFNELKRVSKNYIIWGGNYFTNLLEPARCYIVWDKKTGDNSYADCELALTNIDGNARVFTKFWLGSHANNGTPRIHP
;
A
#
# COMPACT_ATOMS: atom_id res chain seq x y z
N MET A 1 -6.17 -13.56 -8.04
CA MET A 1 -7.33 -13.65 -8.97
C MET A 1 -8.21 -14.84 -8.66
N GLU A 2 -7.70 -16.07 -8.61
CA GLU A 2 -8.51 -17.27 -8.34
C GLU A 2 -9.34 -17.20 -7.04
N LEU A 3 -8.82 -16.58 -5.99
CA LEU A 3 -9.56 -16.43 -4.74
C LEU A 3 -10.81 -15.55 -4.92
N MET A 4 -10.66 -14.37 -5.54
CA MET A 4 -11.77 -13.45 -5.75
C MET A 4 -12.85 -14.03 -6.68
N ALA A 5 -12.47 -14.85 -7.66
CA ALA A 5 -13.41 -15.52 -8.56
C ALA A 5 -14.39 -16.48 -7.85
N ARG A 6 -14.15 -16.82 -6.60
CA ARG A 6 -15.04 -17.71 -5.81
C ARG A 6 -16.18 -16.95 -5.14
N TYR A 7 -16.18 -15.63 -5.18
CA TYR A 7 -17.18 -14.80 -4.52
C TYR A 7 -18.09 -14.13 -5.54
N GLU A 8 -19.34 -13.98 -5.16
CA GLU A 8 -20.33 -13.27 -5.94
C GLU A 8 -20.07 -11.76 -5.96
N ASP A 9 -20.73 -11.06 -6.87
CA ASP A 9 -20.66 -9.60 -6.94
C ASP A 9 -21.15 -8.98 -5.62
N ASN A 10 -20.42 -7.99 -5.12
CA ASN A 10 -20.73 -7.27 -3.88
C ASN A 10 -20.82 -8.15 -2.63
N TYR A 11 -20.10 -9.27 -2.62
CA TYR A 11 -20.08 -10.19 -1.48
C TYR A 11 -19.52 -9.51 -0.20
N PHE A 12 -18.46 -8.72 -0.35
CA PHE A 12 -17.86 -8.00 0.79
C PHE A 12 -18.45 -6.59 0.91
N ASP A 13 -18.75 -6.15 2.11
CA ASP A 13 -19.21 -4.78 2.36
C ASP A 13 -18.08 -3.77 2.18
N LEU A 14 -16.85 -4.15 2.53
CA LEU A 14 -15.66 -3.32 2.41
C LEU A 14 -14.42 -4.19 2.14
N ALA A 15 -13.62 -3.78 1.16
CA ALA A 15 -12.29 -4.28 0.93
C ALA A 15 -11.27 -3.20 1.27
N ILE A 16 -10.28 -3.52 2.10
CA ILE A 16 -9.12 -2.65 2.38
C ILE A 16 -7.88 -3.37 1.89
N VAL A 17 -7.17 -2.79 0.94
CA VAL A 17 -6.00 -3.40 0.31
C VAL A 17 -4.82 -2.46 0.25
N ASP A 18 -3.62 -3.02 0.36
CA ASP A 18 -2.33 -2.34 0.19
C ASP A 18 -1.46 -3.17 -0.75
N PRO A 19 -1.74 -3.11 -2.07
CA PRO A 19 -1.02 -3.93 -3.04
C PRO A 19 0.39 -3.41 -3.30
N PRO A 20 1.31 -4.25 -3.80
CA PRO A 20 2.64 -3.80 -4.21
C PRO A 20 2.56 -2.70 -5.27
N TYR A 21 3.40 -1.68 -5.15
CA TYR A 21 3.28 -0.49 -5.99
C TYR A 21 4.02 -0.58 -7.33
N GLY A 22 4.90 -1.57 -7.50
CA GLY A 22 5.71 -1.71 -8.72
C GLY A 22 6.76 -0.61 -8.88
N ILE A 23 7.20 0.00 -7.80
CA ILE A 23 8.18 1.10 -7.80
C ILE A 23 9.62 0.62 -7.64
N GLY A 24 9.83 -0.68 -7.61
CA GLY A 24 11.14 -1.30 -7.42
C GLY A 24 11.63 -1.27 -5.97
N ALA A 25 10.72 -1.17 -5.00
CA ALA A 25 11.07 -1.15 -3.57
C ALA A 25 11.87 -2.39 -3.12
N GLY A 26 11.68 -3.52 -3.80
CA GLY A 26 12.48 -4.74 -3.64
C GLY A 26 13.81 -4.72 -4.40
N SER A 27 14.13 -3.69 -5.17
CA SER A 27 15.34 -3.65 -5.98
C SER A 27 16.56 -3.17 -5.19
N LYS A 28 17.76 -3.63 -5.61
CA LYS A 28 19.05 -3.22 -5.03
C LYS A 28 19.29 -1.69 -5.02
N LYS A 29 18.55 -0.92 -5.80
CA LYS A 29 18.67 0.55 -5.86
C LYS A 29 18.21 1.24 -4.56
N PHE A 30 17.28 0.64 -3.83
CA PHE A 30 16.75 1.18 -2.57
C PHE A 30 17.50 0.68 -1.34
N ILE A 31 18.42 -0.27 -1.49
CA ILE A 31 19.27 -0.71 -0.39
C ILE A 31 20.34 0.36 -0.18
N ASN A 32 20.18 1.16 0.86
CA ASN A 32 21.17 2.17 1.23
C ASN A 32 22.48 1.46 1.62
N ARG A 33 23.55 1.76 0.90
CA ARG A 33 24.90 1.13 1.08
C ARG A 33 25.49 1.26 2.49
N ASN A 34 24.89 2.12 3.33
CA ASN A 34 25.33 2.37 4.70
C ASN A 34 24.63 1.52 5.76
N THR A 35 23.66 0.68 5.39
CA THR A 35 23.04 -0.22 6.36
C THR A 35 23.89 -1.48 6.48
N ALA A 36 24.68 -1.56 7.56
CA ALA A 36 25.49 -2.72 7.94
C ALA A 36 24.67 -3.99 8.27
N ASN A 37 23.42 -4.07 7.85
CA ASN A 37 22.52 -5.15 8.19
C ASN A 37 22.37 -6.13 7.02
N LYS A 38 23.35 -7.06 6.91
CA LYS A 38 23.39 -8.13 5.90
C LYS A 38 22.12 -8.99 5.87
N LYS A 39 21.36 -9.07 6.98
CA LYS A 39 20.07 -9.80 7.02
C LYS A 39 18.96 -9.07 6.25
N ALA A 40 18.93 -7.75 6.29
CA ALA A 40 17.99 -6.95 5.50
C ALA A 40 18.31 -7.06 3.99
N GLU A 41 19.60 -7.05 3.61
CA GLU A 41 20.02 -7.28 2.23
C GLU A 41 19.59 -8.65 1.69
N ALA A 42 19.69 -9.71 2.48
CA ALA A 42 19.28 -11.05 2.07
C ALA A 42 17.75 -11.13 1.86
N PHE A 43 16.96 -10.45 2.70
CA PHE A 43 15.51 -10.41 2.58
C PHE A 43 15.04 -9.71 1.29
N TYR A 44 15.76 -8.69 0.83
CA TYR A 44 15.42 -7.93 -0.39
C TYR A 44 16.07 -8.48 -1.66
N ARG A 45 16.97 -9.48 -1.58
CA ARG A 45 17.76 -9.96 -2.72
C ARG A 45 17.01 -10.80 -3.75
N ASP A 46 15.92 -11.47 -3.36
CA ASP A 46 15.26 -12.49 -4.18
C ASP A 46 13.74 -12.23 -4.37
N ASN A 47 13.27 -11.00 -4.18
CA ASN A 47 11.84 -10.77 -4.13
C ASN A 47 11.34 -9.98 -5.33
N ASP A 48 10.78 -10.68 -6.30
CA ASP A 48 9.89 -10.15 -7.34
C ASP A 48 8.48 -9.80 -6.78
N TRP A 49 8.40 -9.53 -5.46
CA TRP A 49 7.11 -9.23 -4.81
C TRP A 49 6.56 -7.85 -5.17
N ASP A 50 7.42 -6.90 -5.55
CA ASP A 50 7.00 -5.54 -5.88
C ASP A 50 6.58 -5.44 -7.36
N ILE A 51 5.60 -6.26 -7.72
CA ILE A 51 4.95 -6.23 -9.03
C ILE A 51 3.58 -5.61 -8.86
N ALA A 52 3.35 -4.47 -9.51
CA ALA A 52 2.05 -3.81 -9.47
C ALA A 52 0.95 -4.73 -9.97
N PRO A 53 -0.24 -4.75 -9.35
CA PRO A 53 -1.37 -5.51 -9.82
C PRO A 53 -1.81 -5.09 -11.22
N SER A 54 -2.39 -6.03 -11.95
CA SER A 54 -2.98 -5.75 -13.24
C SER A 54 -4.34 -5.04 -13.13
N LYS A 55 -4.84 -4.52 -14.24
CA LYS A 55 -6.20 -3.92 -14.30
C LYS A 55 -7.27 -4.92 -13.89
N GLU A 56 -7.11 -6.18 -14.25
CA GLU A 56 -8.04 -7.27 -13.93
C GLU A 56 -8.16 -7.47 -12.41
N TYR A 57 -7.06 -7.31 -11.66
CA TYR A 57 -7.11 -7.37 -10.20
C TYR A 57 -8.04 -6.30 -9.62
N PHE A 58 -7.91 -5.06 -10.09
CA PHE A 58 -8.76 -3.97 -9.61
C PHE A 58 -10.21 -4.13 -10.07
N ASN A 59 -10.45 -4.68 -11.25
CA ASN A 59 -11.80 -4.98 -11.72
C ASN A 59 -12.47 -6.05 -10.82
N GLU A 60 -11.74 -7.11 -10.47
CA GLU A 60 -12.24 -8.14 -9.57
C GLU A 60 -12.46 -7.62 -8.14
N LEU A 61 -11.53 -6.80 -7.64
CA LEU A 61 -11.69 -6.15 -6.33
C LEU A 61 -12.99 -5.34 -6.26
N LYS A 62 -13.25 -4.53 -7.30
CA LYS A 62 -14.46 -3.73 -7.41
C LYS A 62 -15.72 -4.59 -7.59
N ARG A 63 -15.62 -5.72 -8.28
CA ARG A 63 -16.75 -6.64 -8.48
C ARG A 63 -17.18 -7.29 -7.18
N VAL A 64 -16.23 -7.80 -6.39
CA VAL A 64 -16.55 -8.57 -5.18
C VAL A 64 -16.84 -7.70 -3.96
N SER A 65 -16.60 -6.39 -4.02
CA SER A 65 -16.78 -5.49 -2.87
C SER A 65 -17.68 -4.29 -3.18
N LYS A 66 -18.60 -3.98 -2.27
CA LYS A 66 -19.46 -2.79 -2.36
C LYS A 66 -18.66 -1.50 -2.22
N ASN A 67 -17.73 -1.50 -1.27
CA ASN A 67 -16.82 -0.39 -1.01
C ASN A 67 -15.38 -0.88 -0.98
N TYR A 68 -14.45 0.01 -1.32
CA TYR A 68 -13.04 -0.30 -1.24
C TYR A 68 -12.20 0.89 -0.77
N ILE A 69 -11.08 0.57 -0.14
CA ILE A 69 -10.00 1.49 0.22
C ILE A 69 -8.72 0.88 -0.31
N ILE A 70 -8.02 1.59 -1.22
CA ILE A 70 -6.82 1.12 -1.89
C ILE A 70 -5.67 2.03 -1.49
N TRP A 71 -4.80 1.57 -0.59
CA TRP A 71 -3.58 2.27 -0.22
C TRP A 71 -2.63 2.36 -1.41
N GLY A 72 -1.86 3.43 -1.48
CA GLY A 72 -1.01 3.69 -2.64
C GLY A 72 -1.78 3.97 -3.93
N GLY A 73 -3.06 4.39 -3.85
CA GLY A 73 -3.90 4.66 -5.01
C GLY A 73 -3.29 5.62 -6.03
N ASN A 74 -2.38 6.49 -5.59
CA ASN A 74 -1.61 7.39 -6.44
C ASN A 74 -0.64 6.69 -7.41
N TYR A 75 -0.23 5.44 -7.12
CA TYR A 75 0.62 4.65 -8.01
C TYR A 75 -0.18 3.93 -9.11
N PHE A 76 -1.50 3.86 -8.97
CA PHE A 76 -2.40 3.11 -9.85
C PHE A 76 -3.37 4.00 -10.62
N THR A 77 -3.09 5.27 -10.78
CA THR A 77 -3.99 6.25 -11.40
C THR A 77 -4.35 5.95 -12.85
N ASN A 78 -3.52 5.16 -13.55
CA ASN A 78 -3.78 4.67 -14.90
C ASN A 78 -4.66 3.40 -14.94
N LEU A 79 -4.92 2.78 -13.79
CA LEU A 79 -5.68 1.53 -13.65
C LEU A 79 -7.00 1.73 -12.90
N LEU A 80 -7.11 2.83 -12.16
CA LEU A 80 -8.26 3.17 -11.33
C LEU A 80 -9.05 4.33 -11.94
N GLU A 81 -10.36 4.32 -11.72
CA GLU A 81 -11.20 5.45 -12.07
C GLU A 81 -10.92 6.65 -11.16
N PRO A 82 -11.12 7.88 -11.66
CA PRO A 82 -11.03 9.07 -10.82
C PRO A 82 -11.92 8.96 -9.59
N ALA A 83 -11.38 9.27 -8.43
CA ALA A 83 -12.13 9.27 -7.19
C ALA A 83 -12.21 10.69 -6.60
N ARG A 84 -13.37 11.00 -6.03
CA ARG A 84 -13.60 12.26 -5.32
C ARG A 84 -13.01 12.22 -3.91
N CYS A 85 -13.05 11.05 -3.27
CA CYS A 85 -12.61 10.85 -1.90
C CYS A 85 -11.24 10.19 -1.83
N TYR A 86 -10.35 10.81 -1.07
CA TYR A 86 -9.06 10.25 -0.68
C TYR A 86 -8.95 10.28 0.84
N ILE A 87 -8.29 9.26 1.38
CA ILE A 87 -7.85 9.23 2.77
C ILE A 87 -6.36 9.53 2.77
N VAL A 88 -5.95 10.54 3.52
CA VAL A 88 -4.55 10.95 3.64
C VAL A 88 -4.08 10.63 5.04
N TRP A 89 -3.09 9.77 5.15
CA TRP A 89 -2.41 9.54 6.41
C TRP A 89 -1.17 10.42 6.51
N ASP A 90 -1.24 11.46 7.32
CA ASP A 90 -0.10 12.30 7.69
C ASP A 90 0.73 11.56 8.75
N LYS A 91 1.94 11.17 8.38
CA LYS A 91 2.84 10.35 9.21
C LYS A 91 3.61 11.14 10.25
N LYS A 92 3.67 12.46 10.12
CA LYS A 92 4.50 13.34 10.96
C LYS A 92 5.97 12.92 10.99
N THR A 93 6.50 12.54 9.84
CA THR A 93 7.87 12.02 9.74
C THR A 93 8.95 13.09 9.86
N GLY A 94 8.59 14.37 9.72
CA GLY A 94 9.54 15.48 9.75
C GLY A 94 10.46 15.51 8.51
N ASP A 95 11.59 16.20 8.63
CA ASP A 95 12.55 16.35 7.54
C ASP A 95 13.39 15.07 7.35
N ASN A 96 12.83 14.11 6.63
CA ASN A 96 13.54 12.88 6.26
C ASN A 96 13.25 12.50 4.80
N SER A 97 13.88 11.44 4.31
CA SER A 97 13.74 10.99 2.91
C SER A 97 12.50 10.14 2.64
N TYR A 98 11.67 9.88 3.64
CA TYR A 98 10.42 9.11 3.48
C TYR A 98 9.27 10.03 3.07
N ALA A 99 8.22 9.45 2.49
CA ALA A 99 7.03 10.20 2.18
C ALA A 99 6.36 10.75 3.46
N ASP A 100 5.96 12.01 3.45
CA ASP A 100 5.29 12.66 4.57
C ASP A 100 3.91 12.08 4.85
N CYS A 101 3.26 11.55 3.83
CA CYS A 101 1.93 10.97 3.92
C CYS A 101 1.78 9.74 3.03
N GLU A 102 0.78 8.93 3.33
CA GLU A 102 0.25 7.90 2.44
C GLU A 102 -1.13 8.29 1.95
N LEU A 103 -1.44 7.89 0.73
CA LEU A 103 -2.72 8.18 0.09
C LEU A 103 -3.49 6.89 -0.14
N ALA A 104 -4.74 6.86 0.30
CA ALA A 104 -5.66 5.80 -0.09
C ALA A 104 -6.81 6.35 -0.93
N LEU A 105 -7.08 5.71 -2.06
CA LEU A 105 -8.22 5.98 -2.90
C LEU A 105 -9.41 5.14 -2.44
N THR A 106 -10.61 5.72 -2.44
CA THR A 106 -11.84 5.00 -2.08
C THR A 106 -13.02 5.41 -2.97
N ASN A 107 -13.97 4.49 -3.17
CA ASN A 107 -15.25 4.77 -3.81
C ASN A 107 -16.32 5.26 -2.83
N ILE A 108 -16.03 5.28 -1.53
CA ILE A 108 -16.96 5.82 -0.54
C ILE A 108 -17.18 7.30 -0.83
N ASP A 109 -18.44 7.71 -1.02
CA ASP A 109 -18.75 9.08 -1.33
C ASP A 109 -18.42 9.99 -0.15
N GLY A 110 -17.75 11.09 -0.46
CA GLY A 110 -17.34 12.06 0.56
C GLY A 110 -16.22 12.97 0.09
N ASN A 111 -15.81 13.85 0.98
CA ASN A 111 -14.65 14.70 0.77
C ASN A 111 -13.36 13.98 1.21
N ALA A 112 -12.23 14.37 0.64
CA ALA A 112 -10.94 13.91 1.12
C ALA A 112 -10.76 14.19 2.62
N ARG A 113 -10.17 13.24 3.33
CA ARG A 113 -9.96 13.30 4.79
C ARG A 113 -8.51 13.08 5.12
N VAL A 114 -8.03 13.83 6.09
CA VAL A 114 -6.68 13.68 6.66
C VAL A 114 -6.81 13.14 8.08
N PHE A 115 -6.05 12.13 8.41
CA PHE A 115 -5.79 11.75 9.79
C PHE A 115 -4.29 11.77 10.05
N THR A 116 -3.94 12.06 11.29
CA THR A 116 -2.55 12.17 11.70
C THR A 116 -2.22 11.05 12.67
N LYS A 117 -1.20 10.28 12.34
CA LYS A 117 -0.65 9.28 13.25
C LYS A 117 0.86 9.21 13.03
N PHE A 118 1.62 9.50 14.07
CA PHE A 118 3.07 9.42 14.01
C PHE A 118 3.54 8.02 13.63
N TRP A 119 4.42 7.95 12.63
CA TRP A 119 5.03 6.71 12.18
C TRP A 119 6.50 6.68 12.56
N LEU A 120 6.86 5.76 13.44
CA LEU A 120 8.23 5.59 13.93
C LEU A 120 9.16 4.88 12.94
N GLY A 121 8.66 4.36 11.85
CA GLY A 121 9.47 3.57 10.91
C GLY A 121 10.12 2.35 11.57
N SER A 122 11.31 2.00 11.06
CA SER A 122 12.11 0.89 11.59
C SER A 122 12.85 1.20 12.89
N HIS A 123 12.72 2.41 13.39
CA HIS A 123 13.47 2.87 14.57
C HIS A 123 12.68 2.79 15.88
N ALA A 124 11.51 2.18 15.91
CA ALA A 124 10.88 1.78 17.15
C ALA A 124 11.74 0.69 17.81
N ASN A 125 12.77 1.09 18.51
CA ASN A 125 13.75 0.26 19.22
C ASN A 125 13.16 -0.39 20.48
N ASN A 126 12.02 -1.05 20.38
CA ASN A 126 11.43 -1.75 21.53
C ASN A 126 11.32 -3.26 21.28
N GLY A 127 12.22 -3.84 20.48
CA GLY A 127 12.36 -5.31 20.40
C GLY A 127 11.15 -6.09 19.86
N THR A 128 10.09 -5.39 19.49
CA THR A 128 8.90 -6.03 18.92
C THR A 128 9.15 -6.32 17.43
N PRO A 129 9.05 -7.57 16.97
CA PRO A 129 9.14 -7.90 15.56
C PRO A 129 8.06 -7.13 14.79
N ARG A 130 8.41 -6.62 13.62
CA ARG A 130 7.41 -6.09 12.69
C ARG A 130 6.44 -7.22 12.35
N ILE A 131 5.21 -7.06 12.74
CA ILE A 131 4.11 -7.82 12.17
C ILE A 131 3.62 -6.94 11.02
N HIS A 132 3.95 -7.33 9.79
CA HIS A 132 3.20 -6.84 8.65
C HIS A 132 1.83 -7.51 8.70
N PRO A 133 0.74 -6.75 8.51
CA PRO A 133 -0.58 -7.34 8.40
C PRO A 133 -0.66 -8.28 7.21
#